data_e4f764afef519f292f2231fb9f92ce7d
#
_entry.id   e4f764afef519f292f2231fb9f92ce7d
#
_cell.length_a   1.000
_cell.length_b   1.000
_cell.length_c   1.000
_cell.angle_alpha   90.00
_cell.angle_beta   90.00
_cell.angle_gamma   90.00
#
_symmetry.space_group_name_H-M   'P 1'
#
loop_
_entity.id
_entity.type
_entity.pdbx_description
1 polymer ?
#
loop_
_entity_poly.entity_id
_entity_poly.type
_entity_poly.pdbx_seq_one_letter_code
_entity_poly.pdbx_strand_id
1 'polypeptide(L)'
;MGPLNYKLDRSVEIQATPDTVFRFFTDSARWAKWWGAGSSIEAHVGGKVLIRNPGGIEVLGEVLEVVPAERIVFTYGFATGKPIPPGSSRVTISLEPCEAGTRLHLVHEFPEAAVRDDHVQGWRYQLSVFANIVSDEVFAGAASVVDGWFEAWAITDDRARNAAFAKIAMTDVRFRDRFSLLDGLADLSAHAGASQRFMPGVRLRRKGELRHCQGVVLADWIASAADGRDLMSGTNIFALGPEARIVSATGFANLPAAK
;
A
#
# COMPACT_ATOMS: atom_id res chain seq x y z
N MET A 1 20.91 27.31 13.09
CA MET A 1 20.71 26.83 11.70
C MET A 1 20.91 28.02 10.78
N GLY A 2 21.72 27.90 9.73
CA GLY A 2 21.88 28.93 8.70
C GLY A 2 20.66 29.02 7.78
N PRO A 3 20.62 29.95 6.80
CA PRO A 3 19.51 30.06 5.87
C PRO A 3 19.39 28.80 5.00
N LEU A 4 18.17 28.26 4.87
CA LEU A 4 17.84 27.08 4.07
C LEU A 4 17.16 27.53 2.76
N ASN A 5 17.96 27.85 1.74
CA ASN A 5 17.47 28.50 0.53
C ASN A 5 17.11 27.51 -0.61
N TYR A 6 17.46 26.23 -0.48
CA TYR A 6 17.28 25.24 -1.54
C TYR A 6 16.33 24.15 -1.06
N LYS A 7 15.26 23.91 -1.83
CA LYS A 7 14.22 22.94 -1.51
C LYS A 7 14.25 21.74 -2.46
N LEU A 8 14.06 20.58 -1.91
CA LEU A 8 13.60 19.40 -2.60
C LEU A 8 12.15 19.15 -2.17
N ASP A 9 11.28 18.96 -3.13
CA ASP A 9 9.84 18.80 -2.95
C ASP A 9 9.37 17.52 -3.65
N ARG A 10 8.64 16.66 -2.93
CA ARG A 10 8.13 15.38 -3.43
C ARG A 10 6.79 15.04 -2.80
N SER A 11 5.90 14.44 -3.60
CA SER A 11 4.65 13.86 -3.12
C SER A 11 4.52 12.42 -3.57
N VAL A 12 3.92 11.60 -2.71
CA VAL A 12 3.48 10.24 -3.03
C VAL A 12 2.09 10.00 -2.46
N GLU A 13 1.29 9.19 -3.15
CA GLU A 13 0.00 8.72 -2.64
C GLU A 13 0.17 7.33 -2.05
N ILE A 14 -0.41 7.11 -0.88
CA ILE A 14 -0.29 5.88 -0.10
C ILE A 14 -1.69 5.39 0.23
N GLN A 15 -1.99 4.14 -0.09
CA GLN A 15 -3.29 3.51 0.17
C GLN A 15 -3.43 3.10 1.64
N ALA A 16 -3.41 4.10 2.50
CA ALA A 16 -3.59 3.98 3.94
C ALA A 16 -4.17 5.28 4.49
N THR A 17 -4.84 5.24 5.64
CA THR A 17 -5.32 6.45 6.31
C THR A 17 -4.17 7.29 6.84
N PRO A 18 -4.33 8.63 7.00
CA PRO A 18 -3.29 9.50 7.57
C PRO A 18 -2.79 9.03 8.94
N ASP A 19 -3.67 8.55 9.81
CA ASP A 19 -3.29 7.98 11.11
C ASP A 19 -2.37 6.76 10.97
N THR A 20 -2.65 5.89 10.01
CA THR A 20 -1.81 4.71 9.75
C THR A 20 -0.45 5.12 9.22
N VAL A 21 -0.39 6.04 8.26
CA VAL A 21 0.87 6.57 7.71
C VAL A 21 1.67 7.28 8.79
N PHE A 22 1.01 8.10 9.64
CA PHE A 22 1.67 8.87 10.69
C PHE A 22 2.37 8.00 11.73
N ARG A 23 1.84 6.82 12.04
CA ARG A 23 2.49 5.87 12.97
C ARG A 23 3.89 5.46 12.53
N PHE A 24 4.19 5.48 11.22
CA PHE A 24 5.53 5.18 10.71
C PHE A 24 6.56 6.29 10.96
N PHE A 25 6.10 7.46 11.38
CA PHE A 25 6.93 8.59 11.81
C PHE A 25 7.00 8.75 13.33
N THR A 26 6.20 8.01 14.09
CA THR A 26 6.10 8.18 15.55
C THR A 26 6.43 6.92 16.34
N ASP A 27 6.47 5.77 15.70
CA ASP A 27 6.84 4.48 16.28
C ASP A 27 8.23 4.09 15.79
N SER A 28 9.21 3.95 16.70
CA SER A 28 10.59 3.62 16.34
C SER A 28 10.74 2.25 15.64
N ALA A 29 9.89 1.27 15.96
CA ALA A 29 9.94 -0.02 15.27
C ALA A 29 9.47 0.11 13.81
N ARG A 30 8.42 0.90 13.55
CA ARG A 30 7.96 1.23 12.19
C ARG A 30 8.95 2.13 11.46
N TRP A 31 9.54 3.11 12.14
CA TRP A 31 10.61 3.96 11.60
C TRP A 31 11.77 3.14 11.07
N ALA A 32 12.23 2.16 11.85
CA ALA A 32 13.32 1.28 11.47
C ALA A 32 13.00 0.38 10.25
N LYS A 33 11.73 0.05 9.99
CA LYS A 33 11.35 -0.80 8.85
C LYS A 33 11.72 -0.17 7.50
N TRP A 34 11.65 1.16 7.37
CA TRP A 34 11.89 1.84 6.09
C TRP A 34 13.22 2.60 6.03
N TRP A 35 13.87 2.86 7.16
CA TRP A 35 15.21 3.45 7.18
C TRP A 35 16.33 2.41 7.32
N GLY A 36 16.14 1.43 8.19
CA GLY A 36 17.11 0.37 8.46
C GLY A 36 17.18 0.03 9.94
N ALA A 37 17.64 -1.17 10.23
CA ALA A 37 17.73 -1.71 11.58
C ALA A 37 18.58 -0.81 12.50
N GLY A 38 18.04 -0.50 13.68
CA GLY A 38 18.67 0.40 14.65
C GLY A 38 18.36 1.89 14.44
N SER A 39 17.60 2.27 13.42
CA SER A 39 17.01 3.61 13.32
C SER A 39 15.96 3.82 14.40
N SER A 40 15.86 5.03 14.94
CA SER A 40 14.89 5.38 15.98
C SER A 40 14.43 6.82 15.86
N ILE A 41 13.25 7.10 16.40
CA ILE A 41 12.70 8.44 16.53
C ILE A 41 11.98 8.59 17.87
N GLU A 42 12.25 9.68 18.57
CA GLU A 42 11.50 10.11 19.77
C GLU A 42 10.51 11.19 19.31
N ALA A 43 9.25 10.81 19.08
CA ALA A 43 8.25 11.61 18.40
C ALA A 43 7.64 12.71 19.31
N HIS A 44 8.46 13.56 19.85
CA HIS A 44 8.09 14.78 20.59
C HIS A 44 9.09 15.89 20.28
N VAL A 45 8.69 17.14 20.47
CA VAL A 45 9.58 18.30 20.24
C VAL A 45 10.82 18.16 21.11
N GLY A 46 12.00 18.31 20.51
CA GLY A 46 13.31 18.09 21.14
C GLY A 46 13.75 16.62 21.15
N GLY A 47 12.91 15.69 20.69
CA GLY A 47 13.23 14.26 20.62
C GLY A 47 14.29 13.95 19.55
N LYS A 48 15.07 12.91 19.77
CA LYS A 48 16.17 12.52 18.89
C LYS A 48 15.66 11.76 17.66
N VAL A 49 16.30 12.05 16.53
CA VAL A 49 16.14 11.30 15.28
C VAL A 49 17.45 10.63 14.94
N LEU A 50 17.43 9.30 14.80
CA LEU A 50 18.54 8.51 14.30
C LEU A 50 18.08 7.71 13.08
N ILE A 51 18.81 7.86 11.98
CA ILE A 51 18.63 7.07 10.76
C ILE A 51 19.93 6.30 10.50
N ARG A 52 19.79 4.98 10.34
CA ARG A 52 20.88 4.10 9.96
C ARG A 52 20.62 3.53 8.57
N ASN A 53 21.33 4.07 7.59
CA ASN A 53 21.23 3.57 6.23
C ASN A 53 22.04 2.27 6.06
N PRO A 54 21.66 1.41 5.10
CA PRO A 54 22.53 0.32 4.65
C PRO A 54 23.94 0.86 4.30
N GLY A 55 24.98 0.12 4.71
CA GLY A 55 26.37 0.57 4.52
C GLY A 55 26.94 1.40 5.67
N GLY A 56 26.21 1.56 6.79
CA GLY A 56 26.72 2.16 8.02
C GLY A 56 26.72 3.70 8.05
N ILE A 57 26.03 4.33 7.11
CA ILE A 57 25.86 5.79 7.10
C ILE A 57 24.78 6.15 8.14
N GLU A 58 25.16 6.99 9.11
CA GLU A 58 24.24 7.49 10.13
C GLU A 58 23.87 8.96 9.88
N VAL A 59 22.59 9.25 10.08
CA VAL A 59 22.02 10.60 10.08
C VAL A 59 21.44 10.89 11.45
N LEU A 60 21.73 12.08 11.94
CA LEU A 60 21.25 12.58 13.23
C LEU A 60 20.38 13.82 13.04
N GLY A 61 19.35 13.92 13.87
CA GLY A 61 18.43 15.06 13.89
C GLY A 61 17.71 15.19 15.21
N GLU A 62 16.86 16.18 15.25
CA GLU A 62 15.97 16.51 16.37
C GLU A 62 14.58 16.82 15.82
N VAL A 63 13.54 16.36 16.48
CA VAL A 63 12.15 16.66 16.14
C VAL A 63 11.83 18.10 16.54
N LEU A 64 11.37 18.90 15.58
CA LEU A 64 11.01 20.30 15.77
C LEU A 64 9.51 20.51 15.96
N GLU A 65 8.69 19.69 15.34
CA GLU A 65 7.23 19.80 15.39
C GLU A 65 6.58 18.41 15.22
N VAL A 66 5.47 18.19 15.92
CA VAL A 66 4.59 17.02 15.77
C VAL A 66 3.16 17.48 15.85
N VAL A 67 2.41 17.31 14.76
CA VAL A 67 0.95 17.49 14.69
C VAL A 67 0.36 16.15 14.31
N PRO A 68 -0.34 15.46 15.22
CA PRO A 68 -0.83 14.09 15.00
C PRO A 68 -1.64 13.95 13.71
N ALA A 69 -1.32 12.92 12.94
CA ALA A 69 -1.92 12.57 11.63
C ALA A 69 -1.78 13.64 10.52
N GLU A 70 -1.11 14.76 10.79
CA GLU A 70 -1.00 15.88 9.83
C GLU A 70 0.45 16.20 9.46
N ARG A 71 1.36 16.33 10.47
CA ARG A 71 2.70 16.82 10.18
C ARG A 71 3.75 16.42 11.21
N ILE A 72 4.95 16.14 10.71
CA ILE A 72 6.15 16.06 11.53
C ILE A 72 7.29 16.83 10.85
N VAL A 73 8.07 17.55 11.65
CA VAL A 73 9.23 18.32 11.20
C VAL A 73 10.43 17.91 12.03
N PHE A 74 11.55 17.64 11.38
CA PHE A 74 12.80 17.30 12.08
C PHE A 74 14.02 17.85 11.33
N THR A 75 15.11 18.06 12.05
CA THR A 75 16.40 18.40 11.47
C THR A 75 17.08 17.14 10.93
N TYR A 76 18.00 17.34 9.98
CA TYR A 76 18.70 16.25 9.31
C TYR A 76 20.16 16.64 9.05
N GLY A 77 21.06 15.69 9.17
CA GLY A 77 22.46 15.83 8.76
C GLY A 77 23.27 14.59 9.13
N PHE A 78 24.39 14.39 8.46
CA PHE A 78 25.22 13.18 8.62
C PHE A 78 26.05 13.24 9.89
N ALA A 79 26.13 12.11 10.61
CA ALA A 79 26.92 11.99 11.84
C ALA A 79 28.42 12.34 11.61
N THR A 80 28.93 12.06 10.42
CA THR A 80 30.30 12.42 10.00
C THR A 80 30.51 13.91 9.75
N GLY A 81 29.44 14.71 9.71
CA GLY A 81 29.47 16.12 9.35
C GLY A 81 29.53 16.41 7.84
N LYS A 82 29.59 15.37 6.99
CA LYS A 82 29.68 15.53 5.52
C LYS A 82 28.62 14.68 4.82
N PRO A 83 27.96 15.19 3.74
CA PRO A 83 28.13 16.54 3.14
C PRO A 83 27.58 17.69 3.98
N ILE A 84 26.69 17.43 4.93
CA ILE A 84 26.15 18.43 5.87
C ILE A 84 26.18 17.89 7.30
N PRO A 85 26.53 18.71 8.30
CA PRO A 85 26.55 18.29 9.70
C PRO A 85 25.13 18.09 10.26
N PRO A 86 24.98 17.36 11.39
CA PRO A 86 23.70 17.20 12.08
C PRO A 86 23.03 18.57 12.36
N GLY A 87 21.72 18.62 12.13
CA GLY A 87 20.93 19.84 12.40
C GLY A 87 21.04 20.95 11.35
N SER A 88 21.75 20.73 10.22
CA SER A 88 21.96 21.78 9.22
C SER A 88 20.94 21.80 8.08
N SER A 89 20.06 20.83 8.01
CA SER A 89 18.91 20.83 7.08
C SER A 89 17.62 20.46 7.81
N ARG A 90 16.47 20.64 7.15
CA ARG A 90 15.15 20.44 7.74
C ARG A 90 14.26 19.64 6.82
N VAL A 91 13.69 18.57 7.36
CA VAL A 91 12.68 17.74 6.70
C VAL A 91 11.31 18.07 7.28
N THR A 92 10.35 18.37 6.41
CA THR A 92 8.94 18.53 6.74
C THR A 92 8.17 17.43 6.01
N ILE A 93 7.40 16.63 6.73
CA ILE A 93 6.44 15.69 6.20
C ILE A 93 5.05 16.19 6.55
N SER A 94 4.20 16.39 5.54
CA SER A 94 2.78 16.71 5.71
C SER A 94 1.93 15.60 5.12
N LEU A 95 0.81 15.29 5.77
CA LEU A 95 -0.13 14.25 5.36
C LEU A 95 -1.49 14.87 5.13
N GLU A 96 -2.09 14.59 3.98
CA GLU A 96 -3.42 15.06 3.60
C GLU A 96 -4.28 13.87 3.15
N PRO A 97 -5.54 13.76 3.60
CA PRO A 97 -6.46 12.77 3.06
C PRO A 97 -6.65 13.00 1.55
N CYS A 98 -6.69 11.92 0.77
CA CYS A 98 -7.05 11.96 -0.65
C CYS A 98 -7.88 10.72 -1.02
N GLU A 99 -8.39 10.66 -2.24
CA GLU A 99 -9.21 9.55 -2.72
C GLU A 99 -8.49 8.19 -2.60
N ALA A 100 -7.18 8.16 -2.89
CA ALA A 100 -6.38 6.95 -2.77
C ALA A 100 -6.03 6.56 -1.30
N GLY A 101 -6.30 7.44 -0.32
CA GLY A 101 -5.95 7.26 1.09
C GLY A 101 -5.24 8.48 1.65
N THR A 102 -3.91 8.56 1.55
CA THR A 102 -3.12 9.67 2.05
C THR A 102 -2.16 10.18 0.98
N ARG A 103 -2.16 11.48 0.75
CA ARG A 103 -1.06 12.17 0.06
C ARG A 103 -0.03 12.59 1.08
N LEU A 104 1.15 12.00 0.99
CA LEU A 104 2.33 12.44 1.73
C LEU A 104 3.09 13.47 0.89
N HIS A 105 3.33 14.64 1.48
CA HIS A 105 4.15 15.69 0.91
C HIS A 105 5.41 15.86 1.75
N LEU A 106 6.57 15.73 1.11
CA LEU A 106 7.88 15.90 1.71
C LEU A 106 8.55 17.15 1.17
N VAL A 107 9.00 18.01 2.07
CA VAL A 107 9.89 19.13 1.77
C VAL A 107 11.18 18.93 2.56
N HIS A 108 12.33 18.88 1.85
CA HIS A 108 13.64 18.89 2.49
C HIS A 108 14.39 20.17 2.08
N GLU A 109 14.73 20.98 3.07
CA GLU A 109 15.37 22.28 2.88
C GLU A 109 16.84 22.20 3.25
N PHE A 110 17.70 22.73 2.38
CA PHE A 110 19.16 22.64 2.45
C PHE A 110 19.85 24.01 2.41
N PRO A 111 21.06 24.12 2.99
CA PRO A 111 21.88 25.34 2.86
C PRO A 111 22.50 25.51 1.48
N GLU A 112 22.71 24.41 0.71
CA GLU A 112 23.45 24.39 -0.56
C GLU A 112 22.70 23.61 -1.65
N ALA A 113 22.78 24.12 -2.90
CA ALA A 113 22.13 23.49 -4.05
C ALA A 113 22.69 22.10 -4.38
N ALA A 114 24.04 21.95 -4.33
CA ALA A 114 24.69 20.68 -4.63
C ALA A 114 24.21 19.55 -3.68
N VAL A 115 24.11 19.87 -2.39
CA VAL A 115 23.62 18.90 -1.39
C VAL A 115 22.17 18.53 -1.65
N ARG A 116 21.31 19.53 -1.99
CA ARG A 116 19.93 19.27 -2.41
C ARG A 116 19.86 18.28 -3.59
N ASP A 117 20.69 18.50 -4.63
CA ASP A 117 20.71 17.69 -5.84
C ASP A 117 21.14 16.25 -5.57
N ASP A 118 22.12 16.04 -4.70
CA ASP A 118 22.56 14.70 -4.26
C ASP A 118 21.45 13.90 -3.55
N HIS A 119 20.51 14.58 -2.88
CA HIS A 119 19.41 13.93 -2.17
C HIS A 119 18.19 13.57 -3.04
N VAL A 120 18.13 14.06 -4.30
CA VAL A 120 16.93 13.86 -5.17
C VAL A 120 16.63 12.39 -5.40
N GLN A 121 17.63 11.57 -5.76
CA GLN A 121 17.43 10.16 -6.03
C GLN A 121 17.24 9.36 -4.74
N GLY A 122 17.93 9.74 -3.67
CA GLY A 122 17.78 9.14 -2.35
C GLY A 122 16.31 9.22 -1.85
N TRP A 123 15.70 10.41 -1.94
CA TRP A 123 14.30 10.57 -1.55
C TRP A 123 13.30 9.87 -2.48
N ARG A 124 13.57 9.77 -3.78
CA ARG A 124 12.75 8.95 -4.68
C ARG A 124 12.71 7.50 -4.24
N TYR A 125 13.87 6.93 -3.99
CA TYR A 125 13.99 5.56 -3.51
C TYR A 125 13.32 5.39 -2.14
N GLN A 126 13.63 6.28 -1.20
CA GLN A 126 13.18 6.16 0.18
C GLN A 126 11.65 6.28 0.33
N LEU A 127 11.01 7.18 -0.43
CA LEU A 127 9.56 7.30 -0.44
C LEU A 127 8.87 6.09 -1.08
N SER A 128 9.49 5.48 -2.10
CA SER A 128 8.99 4.22 -2.69
C SER A 128 9.07 3.07 -1.70
N VAL A 129 10.19 2.94 -0.97
CA VAL A 129 10.35 1.94 0.11
C VAL A 129 9.32 2.20 1.21
N PHE A 130 9.16 3.45 1.63
CA PHE A 130 8.17 3.85 2.63
C PHE A 130 6.75 3.44 2.23
N ALA A 131 6.30 3.82 1.02
CA ALA A 131 4.97 3.46 0.52
C ALA A 131 4.75 1.95 0.50
N ASN A 132 5.75 1.18 0.09
CA ASN A 132 5.68 -0.28 0.07
C ASN A 132 5.57 -0.88 1.47
N ILE A 133 6.40 -0.42 2.42
CA ILE A 133 6.39 -0.90 3.82
C ILE A 133 5.06 -0.58 4.52
N VAL A 134 4.49 0.61 4.28
CA VAL A 134 3.14 0.94 4.79
C VAL A 134 2.10 -0.01 4.20
N SER A 135 2.15 -0.23 2.88
CA SER A 135 1.24 -1.13 2.17
C SER A 135 1.33 -2.57 2.66
N ASP A 136 2.52 -3.09 2.92
CA ASP A 136 2.72 -4.45 3.45
C ASP A 136 2.05 -4.62 4.82
N GLU A 137 2.06 -3.60 5.67
CA GLU A 137 1.36 -3.63 6.96
C GLU A 137 -0.16 -3.52 6.80
N VAL A 138 -0.65 -2.60 5.95
CA VAL A 138 -2.08 -2.40 5.70
C VAL A 138 -2.73 -3.63 5.07
N PHE A 139 -2.04 -4.23 4.10
CA PHE A 139 -2.56 -5.35 3.32
C PHE A 139 -2.05 -6.73 3.76
N ALA A 140 -1.56 -6.85 4.99
CA ALA A 140 -1.14 -8.14 5.56
C ALA A 140 -2.23 -9.23 5.49
N GLY A 141 -3.52 -8.83 5.51
CA GLY A 141 -4.68 -9.69 5.36
C GLY A 141 -5.14 -9.96 3.92
N ALA A 142 -4.44 -9.51 2.89
CA ALA A 142 -4.88 -9.59 1.50
C ALA A 142 -5.21 -11.02 1.04
N ALA A 143 -4.50 -12.03 1.55
CA ALA A 143 -4.80 -13.44 1.24
C ALA A 143 -6.23 -13.83 1.62
N SER A 144 -6.68 -13.48 2.83
CA SER A 144 -8.04 -13.76 3.30
C SER A 144 -9.10 -13.00 2.49
N VAL A 145 -8.80 -11.78 2.07
CA VAL A 145 -9.69 -10.97 1.23
C VAL A 145 -9.88 -11.61 -0.14
N VAL A 146 -8.79 -12.06 -0.76
CA VAL A 146 -8.81 -12.73 -2.07
C VAL A 146 -9.45 -14.13 -1.98
N ASP A 147 -9.17 -14.90 -0.93
CA ASP A 147 -9.80 -16.20 -0.72
C ASP A 147 -11.33 -16.02 -0.54
N GLY A 148 -11.76 -15.03 0.28
CA GLY A 148 -13.15 -14.66 0.43
C GLY A 148 -13.83 -14.23 -0.89
N TRP A 149 -13.11 -13.58 -1.80
CA TRP A 149 -13.61 -13.27 -3.14
C TRP A 149 -13.97 -14.55 -3.89
N PHE A 150 -13.08 -15.52 -3.97
CA PHE A 150 -13.32 -16.78 -4.68
C PHE A 150 -14.40 -17.63 -4.01
N GLU A 151 -14.43 -17.68 -2.67
CA GLU A 151 -15.45 -18.39 -1.91
C GLU A 151 -16.87 -17.84 -2.13
N ALA A 152 -16.99 -16.50 -2.20
CA ALA A 152 -18.28 -15.84 -2.40
C ALA A 152 -18.97 -16.25 -3.73
N TRP A 153 -18.21 -16.58 -4.77
CA TRP A 153 -18.75 -17.07 -6.05
C TRP A 153 -19.49 -18.41 -5.94
N ALA A 154 -19.19 -19.22 -4.92
CA ALA A 154 -19.84 -20.51 -4.70
C ALA A 154 -21.12 -20.44 -3.88
N ILE A 155 -21.45 -19.28 -3.30
CA ILE A 155 -22.62 -19.10 -2.44
C ILE A 155 -23.88 -18.97 -3.31
N THR A 156 -24.84 -19.88 -3.13
CA THR A 156 -26.08 -19.91 -3.91
C THR A 156 -27.17 -19.00 -3.33
N ASP A 157 -27.21 -18.82 -2.00
CA ASP A 157 -28.16 -17.91 -1.34
C ASP A 157 -27.76 -16.44 -1.59
N ASP A 158 -28.68 -15.67 -2.15
CA ASP A 158 -28.44 -14.28 -2.56
C ASP A 158 -28.05 -13.37 -1.40
N ARG A 159 -28.71 -13.53 -0.23
CA ARG A 159 -28.44 -12.69 0.94
C ARG A 159 -27.08 -13.01 1.55
N ALA A 160 -26.74 -14.30 1.67
CA ALA A 160 -25.45 -14.73 2.18
C ALA A 160 -24.31 -14.31 1.25
N ARG A 161 -24.49 -14.41 -0.08
CA ARG A 161 -23.50 -13.99 -1.07
C ARG A 161 -23.27 -12.48 -1.05
N ASN A 162 -24.34 -11.68 -0.99
CA ASN A 162 -24.23 -10.23 -0.83
C ASN A 162 -23.45 -9.87 0.44
N ALA A 163 -23.76 -10.51 1.56
CA ALA A 163 -23.06 -10.28 2.83
C ALA A 163 -21.57 -10.70 2.76
N ALA A 164 -21.26 -11.78 2.03
CA ALA A 164 -19.88 -12.23 1.84
C ALA A 164 -19.08 -11.22 1.02
N PHE A 165 -19.58 -10.77 -0.12
CA PHE A 165 -18.92 -9.73 -0.91
C PHE A 165 -18.79 -8.40 -0.17
N ALA A 166 -19.80 -7.96 0.59
CA ALA A 166 -19.77 -6.70 1.34
C ALA A 166 -18.67 -6.66 2.42
N LYS A 167 -18.20 -7.81 2.91
CA LYS A 167 -17.10 -7.87 3.87
C LYS A 167 -15.73 -7.57 3.25
N ILE A 168 -15.56 -7.87 1.96
CA ILE A 168 -14.26 -7.90 1.29
C ILE A 168 -14.15 -6.89 0.15
N ALA A 169 -15.25 -6.33 -0.33
CA ALA A 169 -15.27 -5.39 -1.43
C ALA A 169 -15.99 -4.09 -1.08
N MET A 170 -15.65 -3.02 -1.76
CA MET A 170 -16.31 -1.74 -1.68
C MET A 170 -17.70 -1.82 -2.35
N THR A 171 -18.62 -0.95 -1.94
CA THR A 171 -19.99 -0.92 -2.50
C THR A 171 -20.00 -0.61 -4.01
N ASP A 172 -19.05 0.21 -4.46
CA ASP A 172 -18.83 0.63 -5.85
C ASP A 172 -17.75 -0.18 -6.57
N VAL A 173 -17.47 -1.40 -6.07
CA VAL A 173 -16.48 -2.31 -6.66
C VAL A 173 -16.71 -2.51 -8.15
N ARG A 174 -15.63 -2.53 -8.93
CA ARG A 174 -15.67 -2.81 -10.37
C ARG A 174 -15.03 -4.15 -10.65
N PHE A 175 -15.75 -5.00 -11.40
CA PHE A 175 -15.20 -6.26 -11.89
C PHE A 175 -15.25 -6.34 -13.42
N ARG A 176 -14.16 -6.78 -14.02
CA ARG A 176 -14.03 -6.97 -15.47
C ARG A 176 -13.34 -8.26 -15.77
N ASP A 177 -13.87 -8.99 -16.71
CA ASP A 177 -13.20 -10.10 -17.38
C ASP A 177 -13.66 -10.18 -18.85
N ARG A 178 -13.28 -11.25 -19.55
CA ARG A 178 -13.67 -11.45 -20.95
C ARG A 178 -15.20 -11.47 -21.15
N PHE A 179 -15.96 -11.85 -20.15
CA PHE A 179 -17.40 -12.12 -20.24
C PHE A 179 -18.23 -11.13 -19.42
N SER A 180 -17.59 -10.27 -18.64
CA SER A 180 -18.26 -9.45 -17.63
C SER A 180 -17.71 -8.03 -17.58
N LEU A 181 -18.62 -7.09 -17.41
CA LEU A 181 -18.34 -5.70 -17.10
C LEU A 181 -19.38 -5.28 -16.05
N LEU A 182 -18.99 -5.27 -14.78
CA LEU A 182 -19.88 -5.11 -13.62
C LEU A 182 -19.45 -3.90 -12.80
N ASP A 183 -20.43 -3.10 -12.43
CA ASP A 183 -20.24 -1.90 -11.61
C ASP A 183 -21.14 -2.00 -10.36
N GLY A 184 -20.49 -2.08 -9.20
CA GLY A 184 -21.12 -2.18 -7.90
C GLY A 184 -21.34 -3.60 -7.41
N LEU A 185 -21.49 -3.69 -6.10
CA LEU A 185 -21.60 -4.94 -5.34
C LEU A 185 -22.86 -5.73 -5.70
N ALA A 186 -23.95 -5.05 -6.02
CA ALA A 186 -25.21 -5.69 -6.40
C ALA A 186 -25.08 -6.45 -7.73
N ASP A 187 -24.48 -5.80 -8.74
CA ASP A 187 -24.24 -6.42 -10.05
C ASP A 187 -23.28 -7.60 -9.93
N LEU A 188 -22.19 -7.44 -9.17
CA LEU A 188 -21.24 -8.51 -8.91
C LEU A 188 -21.92 -9.74 -8.28
N SER A 189 -22.71 -9.51 -7.24
CA SER A 189 -23.41 -10.60 -6.55
C SER A 189 -24.46 -11.28 -7.44
N ALA A 190 -25.24 -10.51 -8.20
CA ALA A 190 -26.23 -11.05 -9.13
C ALA A 190 -25.55 -11.90 -10.22
N HIS A 191 -24.42 -11.45 -10.77
CA HIS A 191 -23.64 -12.17 -11.77
C HIS A 191 -23.04 -13.48 -11.21
N ALA A 192 -22.48 -13.45 -10.00
CA ALA A 192 -21.97 -14.65 -9.35
C ALA A 192 -23.10 -15.68 -9.11
N GLY A 193 -24.30 -15.24 -8.70
CA GLY A 193 -25.47 -16.10 -8.58
C GLY A 193 -25.93 -16.68 -9.93
N ALA A 194 -25.91 -15.89 -10.99
CA ALA A 194 -26.20 -16.38 -12.34
C ALA A 194 -25.19 -17.44 -12.78
N SER A 195 -23.91 -17.25 -12.52
CA SER A 195 -22.83 -18.20 -12.83
C SER A 195 -23.08 -19.56 -12.17
N GLN A 196 -23.55 -19.59 -10.91
CA GLN A 196 -23.92 -20.84 -10.23
C GLN A 196 -25.14 -21.56 -10.85
N ARG A 197 -26.06 -20.82 -11.48
CA ARG A 197 -27.18 -21.45 -12.24
C ARG A 197 -26.71 -22.09 -13.53
N PHE A 198 -25.72 -21.49 -14.24
CA PHE A 198 -25.18 -22.05 -15.48
C PHE A 198 -24.15 -23.17 -15.23
N MET A 199 -23.42 -23.11 -14.14
CA MET A 199 -22.39 -24.07 -13.75
C MET A 199 -22.57 -24.49 -12.29
N PRO A 200 -23.60 -25.29 -11.97
CA PRO A 200 -23.94 -25.67 -10.61
C PRO A 200 -22.78 -26.39 -9.91
N GLY A 201 -22.46 -25.93 -8.70
CA GLY A 201 -21.44 -26.55 -7.87
C GLY A 201 -19.99 -26.23 -8.26
N VAL A 202 -19.77 -25.34 -9.24
CA VAL A 202 -18.42 -24.84 -9.56
C VAL A 202 -17.88 -24.03 -8.40
N ARG A 203 -16.61 -24.30 -8.04
CA ARG A 203 -15.88 -23.61 -6.98
C ARG A 203 -14.60 -23.01 -7.54
N LEU A 204 -14.38 -21.73 -7.21
CA LEU A 204 -13.13 -21.06 -7.47
C LEU A 204 -12.26 -21.11 -6.22
N ARG A 205 -10.96 -21.29 -6.40
CA ARG A 205 -9.99 -21.21 -5.32
C ARG A 205 -8.70 -20.59 -5.82
N ARG A 206 -7.99 -19.92 -4.94
CA ARG A 206 -6.64 -19.42 -5.23
C ARG A 206 -5.70 -20.58 -5.47
N LYS A 207 -4.74 -20.36 -6.38
CA LYS A 207 -3.63 -21.28 -6.70
C LYS A 207 -2.31 -20.60 -6.34
N GLY A 208 -1.56 -21.19 -5.37
CA GLY A 208 -0.26 -20.68 -4.98
C GLY A 208 -0.31 -19.39 -4.15
N GLU A 209 0.84 -18.74 -4.07
CA GLU A 209 1.03 -17.52 -3.28
C GLU A 209 0.54 -16.26 -4.01
N LEU A 210 0.14 -15.26 -3.23
CA LEU A 210 -0.18 -13.94 -3.75
C LEU A 210 1.11 -13.18 -4.10
N ARG A 211 1.02 -12.33 -5.10
CA ARG A 211 2.02 -11.30 -5.39
C ARG A 211 1.38 -9.95 -5.08
N HIS A 212 1.98 -9.18 -4.21
CA HIS A 212 1.46 -7.89 -3.75
C HIS A 212 2.47 -6.78 -3.99
N CYS A 213 1.99 -5.62 -4.42
CA CYS A 213 2.76 -4.39 -4.52
C CYS A 213 1.82 -3.19 -4.35
N GLN A 214 1.99 -2.44 -3.27
CA GLN A 214 1.29 -1.16 -3.02
C GLN A 214 -0.22 -1.21 -3.29
N GLY A 215 -0.91 -2.18 -2.68
CA GLY A 215 -2.35 -2.37 -2.81
C GLY A 215 -2.83 -3.07 -4.08
N VAL A 216 -1.93 -3.39 -5.00
CA VAL A 216 -2.23 -4.24 -6.16
C VAL A 216 -1.84 -5.69 -5.86
N VAL A 217 -2.78 -6.60 -6.02
CA VAL A 217 -2.61 -8.04 -5.73
C VAL A 217 -2.84 -8.85 -6.99
N LEU A 218 -1.91 -9.73 -7.33
CA LEU A 218 -2.10 -10.77 -8.32
C LEU A 218 -2.38 -12.10 -7.64
N ALA A 219 -3.44 -12.78 -8.08
CA ALA A 219 -3.82 -14.10 -7.59
C ALA A 219 -4.15 -15.03 -8.76
N ASP A 220 -3.40 -16.11 -8.89
CA ASP A 220 -3.78 -17.19 -9.78
C ASP A 220 -4.90 -18.00 -9.16
N TRP A 221 -5.81 -18.52 -9.98
CA TRP A 221 -6.98 -19.27 -9.54
C TRP A 221 -7.28 -20.49 -10.42
N ILE A 222 -8.02 -21.43 -9.84
CA ILE A 222 -8.59 -22.59 -10.53
C ILE A 222 -10.08 -22.64 -10.20
N ALA A 223 -10.88 -22.91 -11.23
CA ALA A 223 -12.27 -23.29 -11.10
C ALA A 223 -12.40 -24.80 -11.28
N SER A 224 -13.02 -25.47 -10.31
CA SER A 224 -13.23 -26.91 -10.31
C SER A 224 -14.73 -27.24 -10.26
N ALA A 225 -15.13 -28.31 -10.94
CA ALA A 225 -16.47 -28.87 -10.89
C ALA A 225 -16.75 -29.50 -9.51
N ALA A 226 -18.01 -29.85 -9.27
CA ALA A 226 -18.45 -30.50 -8.02
C ALA A 226 -17.76 -31.87 -7.78
N ASP A 227 -17.32 -32.56 -8.84
CA ASP A 227 -16.55 -33.80 -8.80
C ASP A 227 -15.04 -33.60 -8.56
N GLY A 228 -14.60 -32.34 -8.40
CA GLY A 228 -13.21 -31.96 -8.16
C GLY A 228 -12.34 -31.82 -9.42
N ARG A 229 -12.89 -32.07 -10.60
CA ARG A 229 -12.16 -31.91 -11.88
C ARG A 229 -11.95 -30.43 -12.19
N ASP A 230 -10.72 -30.04 -12.51
CA ASP A 230 -10.41 -28.68 -12.93
C ASP A 230 -11.02 -28.35 -14.30
N LEU A 231 -11.76 -27.26 -14.37
CA LEU A 231 -12.48 -26.81 -15.58
C LEU A 231 -11.71 -25.71 -16.31
N MET A 232 -11.21 -24.75 -15.55
CA MET A 232 -10.48 -23.59 -16.08
C MET A 232 -9.56 -23.02 -15.02
N SER A 233 -8.63 -22.20 -15.44
CA SER A 233 -7.76 -21.43 -14.56
C SER A 233 -7.56 -20.01 -15.10
N GLY A 234 -6.98 -19.15 -14.29
CA GLY A 234 -6.68 -17.80 -14.70
C GLY A 234 -5.91 -17.03 -13.64
N THR A 235 -5.77 -15.75 -13.87
CA THR A 235 -5.17 -14.79 -12.94
C THR A 235 -6.11 -13.62 -12.76
N ASN A 236 -6.35 -13.21 -11.52
CA ASN A 236 -7.01 -11.95 -11.23
C ASN A 236 -6.00 -10.92 -10.71
N ILE A 237 -6.18 -9.68 -11.15
CA ILE A 237 -5.53 -8.51 -10.58
C ILE A 237 -6.58 -7.79 -9.74
N PHE A 238 -6.30 -7.63 -8.44
CA PHE A 238 -7.14 -6.87 -7.52
C PHE A 238 -6.46 -5.55 -7.16
N ALA A 239 -7.24 -4.47 -7.11
CA ALA A 239 -6.84 -3.23 -6.43
C ALA A 239 -7.56 -3.17 -5.09
N LEU A 240 -6.78 -2.98 -4.01
CA LEU A 240 -7.29 -2.82 -2.66
C LEU A 240 -7.27 -1.33 -2.27
N GLY A 241 -8.33 -0.87 -1.64
CA GLY A 241 -8.41 0.49 -1.09
C GLY A 241 -7.78 0.59 0.31
N PRO A 242 -7.76 1.80 0.90
CA PRO A 242 -7.11 2.08 2.19
C PRO A 242 -7.73 1.30 3.38
N GLU A 243 -8.92 0.74 3.22
CA GLU A 243 -9.59 -0.12 4.20
C GLU A 243 -9.30 -1.61 3.98
N ALA A 244 -8.32 -1.95 3.13
CA ALA A 244 -7.97 -3.31 2.71
C ALA A 244 -9.15 -4.08 2.06
N ARG A 245 -10.12 -3.37 1.47
CA ARG A 245 -11.22 -3.96 0.68
C ARG A 245 -10.98 -3.79 -0.81
N ILE A 246 -11.52 -4.70 -1.62
CA ILE A 246 -11.38 -4.70 -3.07
C ILE A 246 -12.16 -3.53 -3.66
N VAL A 247 -11.45 -2.63 -4.36
CA VAL A 247 -12.02 -1.53 -5.15
C VAL A 247 -12.29 -1.98 -6.58
N SER A 248 -11.40 -2.80 -7.13
CA SER A 248 -11.59 -3.37 -8.46
C SER A 248 -10.91 -4.72 -8.60
N ALA A 249 -11.43 -5.55 -9.50
CA ALA A 249 -10.82 -6.80 -9.91
C ALA A 249 -10.89 -6.94 -11.44
N THR A 250 -9.78 -7.41 -12.04
CA THR A 250 -9.73 -7.75 -13.47
C THR A 250 -9.29 -9.19 -13.64
N GLY A 251 -10.13 -10.00 -14.29
CA GLY A 251 -9.91 -11.44 -14.49
C GLY A 251 -9.37 -11.76 -15.87
N PHE A 252 -8.36 -12.61 -15.90
CA PHE A 252 -7.76 -13.17 -17.12
C PHE A 252 -7.89 -14.68 -17.08
N ALA A 253 -8.78 -15.25 -17.90
CA ALA A 253 -8.90 -16.71 -18.03
C ALA A 253 -7.79 -17.26 -18.96
N ASN A 254 -7.14 -18.35 -18.52
CA ASN A 254 -6.26 -19.13 -19.38
C ASN A 254 -7.13 -19.97 -20.33
N LEU A 255 -7.36 -19.44 -21.51
CA LEU A 255 -8.11 -20.17 -22.54
C LEU A 255 -7.18 -21.13 -23.27
N PRO A 256 -7.66 -22.32 -23.66
CA PRO A 256 -6.90 -23.15 -24.57
C PRO A 256 -6.61 -22.38 -25.88
N ALA A 257 -5.43 -22.56 -26.43
CA ALA A 257 -5.09 -21.97 -27.71
C ALA A 257 -6.21 -22.30 -28.72
N ALA A 258 -6.66 -21.27 -29.45
CA ALA A 258 -7.62 -21.48 -30.54
C ALA A 258 -7.01 -22.52 -31.52
N LYS A 259 -7.71 -23.63 -31.73
CA LYS A 259 -7.32 -24.61 -32.71
C LYS A 259 -7.50 -24.05 -34.12
#